data_6944ad7944eb6b699bbf19fc72d89e64
#
_entry.id   6944ad7944eb6b699bbf19fc72d89e64
#
_cell.length_a   1.000
_cell.length_b   1.000
_cell.length_c   1.000
_cell.angle_alpha   90.00
_cell.angle_beta   90.00
_cell.angle_gamma   90.00
#
_symmetry.space_group_name_H-M   'P 1'
#
loop_
_entity.id
_entity.type
_entity.pdbx_description
1 polymer ?
#
loop_
_entity_poly.entity_id
_entity_poly.type
_entity_poly.pdbx_seq_one_letter_code
_entity_poly.pdbx_strand_id
1 'polypeptide(L)'
;DKVAQFLREEGVTSALINLGGNILTIGKNQARGNQAWQIGIQDPANPRGNHLMTIPVVNQSVVTSGIYERHLTIDGKDYHHIFDSQTGYPIETELASLTIISDKSVDGEIWTTRLFGERPASILWQVESLEGIEAILIDKEGHLSYSSGIPTL
;
A
#
# COMPACT_ATOMS: atom_id res chain seq x y z
N ASP A 1 -7.70 -1.61 11.98
CA ASP A 1 -7.24 -2.22 13.24
C ASP A 1 -8.40 -2.63 14.15
N LYS A 2 -9.41 -1.77 14.44
CA LYS A 2 -10.53 -2.10 15.34
C LYS A 2 -11.36 -3.31 14.86
N VAL A 3 -11.62 -3.44 13.56
CA VAL A 3 -12.33 -4.60 12.99
C VAL A 3 -11.51 -5.88 13.22
N ALA A 4 -10.20 -5.83 12.99
CA ALA A 4 -9.33 -6.97 13.23
C ALA A 4 -9.25 -7.35 14.71
N GLN A 5 -9.23 -6.37 15.59
CA GLN A 5 -9.29 -6.60 17.03
C GLN A 5 -10.58 -7.31 17.42
N PHE A 6 -11.73 -6.79 17.01
CA PHE A 6 -13.04 -7.41 17.25
C PHE A 6 -13.10 -8.85 16.74
N LEU A 7 -12.65 -9.10 15.51
CA LEU A 7 -12.64 -10.46 14.97
C LEU A 7 -11.76 -11.43 15.78
N ARG A 8 -10.60 -10.96 16.27
CA ARG A 8 -9.73 -11.78 17.14
C ARG A 8 -10.39 -12.08 18.49
N GLU A 9 -11.09 -11.11 19.07
CA GLU A 9 -11.87 -11.27 20.31
C GLU A 9 -13.01 -12.29 20.14
N GLU A 10 -13.62 -12.35 18.94
CA GLU A 10 -14.62 -13.37 18.57
C GLU A 10 -14.00 -14.72 18.13
N GLY A 11 -12.69 -14.91 18.31
CA GLY A 11 -12.01 -16.18 18.05
C GLY A 11 -11.62 -16.43 16.59
N VAL A 12 -11.69 -15.43 15.71
CA VAL A 12 -11.27 -15.57 14.31
C VAL A 12 -9.74 -15.62 14.23
N THR A 13 -9.22 -16.73 13.70
CA THR A 13 -7.76 -16.98 13.58
C THR A 13 -7.24 -16.87 12.15
N SER A 14 -8.11 -16.72 11.15
CA SER A 14 -7.76 -16.60 9.74
C SER A 14 -8.76 -15.68 9.04
N ALA A 15 -8.31 -14.51 8.60
CA ALA A 15 -9.14 -13.56 7.84
C ALA A 15 -8.31 -12.64 6.97
N LEU A 16 -8.90 -12.19 5.86
CA LEU A 16 -8.45 -11.06 5.05
C LEU A 16 -9.54 -9.99 5.12
N ILE A 17 -9.19 -8.84 5.67
CA ILE A 17 -10.07 -7.67 5.77
C ILE A 17 -9.64 -6.71 4.67
N ASN A 18 -10.59 -6.31 3.81
CA ASN A 18 -10.33 -5.34 2.75
C ASN A 18 -11.38 -4.22 2.84
N LEU A 19 -10.94 -3.03 3.18
CA LEU A 19 -11.76 -1.83 3.30
C LEU A 19 -11.32 -0.79 2.25
N GLY A 20 -11.76 -1.01 1.01
CA GLY A 20 -11.49 -0.08 -0.09
C GLY A 20 -10.02 -0.04 -0.55
N GLY A 21 -9.30 -1.16 -0.46
CA GLY A 21 -7.88 -1.25 -0.83
C GLY A 21 -6.93 -1.22 0.37
N ASN A 22 -7.40 -0.79 1.55
CA ASN A 22 -6.69 -1.00 2.80
C ASN A 22 -6.90 -2.45 3.24
N ILE A 23 -5.86 -3.26 3.18
CA ILE A 23 -5.90 -4.69 3.48
C ILE A 23 -5.23 -4.94 4.82
N LEU A 24 -5.86 -5.76 5.68
CA LEU A 24 -5.27 -6.27 6.91
C LEU A 24 -5.53 -7.77 7.00
N THR A 25 -4.51 -8.55 7.34
CA THR A 25 -4.61 -10.01 7.47
C THR A 25 -4.59 -10.45 8.93
N ILE A 26 -5.36 -11.50 9.24
CA ILE A 26 -5.31 -12.23 10.51
C ILE A 26 -4.82 -13.64 10.20
N GLY A 27 -3.75 -14.04 10.86
CA GLY A 27 -3.17 -15.38 10.71
C GLY A 27 -2.81 -15.70 9.25
N LYS A 28 -2.81 -16.98 8.94
CA LYS A 28 -2.51 -17.54 7.62
C LYS A 28 -3.80 -17.95 6.89
N ASN A 29 -3.74 -18.06 5.57
CA ASN A 29 -4.85 -18.50 4.73
C ASN A 29 -5.12 -20.00 4.90
N GLN A 30 -6.04 -20.33 5.78
CA GLN A 30 -6.42 -21.73 6.09
C GLN A 30 -7.07 -22.42 4.89
N ALA A 31 -7.80 -21.68 4.04
CA ALA A 31 -8.43 -22.23 2.83
C ALA A 31 -7.40 -22.64 1.76
N ARG A 32 -6.18 -22.16 1.86
CA ARG A 32 -5.07 -22.50 0.97
C ARG A 32 -3.90 -23.19 1.71
N GLY A 33 -4.22 -24.19 2.52
CA GLY A 33 -3.20 -25.01 3.17
C GLY A 33 -2.39 -24.27 4.24
N ASN A 34 -2.98 -23.30 4.89
CA ASN A 34 -2.32 -22.52 5.97
C ASN A 34 -1.06 -21.78 5.51
N GLN A 35 -1.05 -21.31 4.26
CA GLN A 35 0.02 -20.48 3.70
C GLN A 35 -0.16 -19.01 4.04
N ALA A 36 0.88 -18.20 3.86
CA ALA A 36 0.76 -16.74 3.92
C ALA A 36 -0.30 -16.23 2.93
N TRP A 37 -1.00 -15.17 3.30
CA TRP A 37 -1.88 -14.47 2.38
C TRP A 37 -1.07 -13.87 1.23
N GLN A 38 -1.50 -14.09 -0.01
CA GLN A 38 -0.85 -13.53 -1.18
C GLN A 38 -1.59 -12.26 -1.61
N ILE A 39 -0.95 -11.12 -1.43
CA ILE A 39 -1.54 -9.82 -1.76
C ILE A 39 -0.90 -9.27 -3.02
N GLY A 40 -1.72 -9.04 -4.04
CA GLY A 40 -1.30 -8.44 -5.30
C GLY A 40 -1.09 -6.93 -5.16
N ILE A 41 0.05 -6.43 -5.62
CA ILE A 41 0.35 -5.01 -5.75
C ILE A 41 -0.16 -4.55 -7.11
N GLN A 42 -1.18 -3.71 -7.11
CA GLN A 42 -1.88 -3.25 -8.31
C GLN A 42 -0.91 -2.63 -9.33
N ASP A 43 -1.08 -3.00 -10.58
CA ASP A 43 -0.42 -2.34 -11.71
C ASP A 43 -1.12 -1.00 -12.00
N PRO A 44 -0.45 0.14 -11.85
CA PRO A 44 -1.04 1.46 -12.12
C PRO A 44 -1.45 1.69 -13.57
N ALA A 45 -0.80 1.01 -14.51
CA ALA A 45 -1.03 1.17 -15.95
C ALA A 45 -2.22 0.35 -16.46
N ASN A 46 -2.73 -0.59 -15.65
CA ASN A 46 -3.76 -1.53 -16.06
C ASN A 46 -5.02 -1.44 -15.17
N PRO A 47 -6.19 -1.87 -15.68
CA PRO A 47 -7.43 -1.94 -14.89
C PRO A 47 -7.26 -2.74 -13.60
N ARG A 48 -8.09 -2.43 -12.60
CA ARG A 48 -8.12 -3.17 -11.32
C ARG A 48 -8.17 -4.67 -11.52
N GLY A 49 -7.38 -5.40 -10.72
CA GLY A 49 -7.23 -6.85 -10.80
C GLY A 49 -5.95 -7.31 -11.51
N ASN A 50 -5.25 -6.41 -12.20
CA ASN A 50 -3.91 -6.67 -12.69
C ASN A 50 -2.88 -6.26 -11.62
N HIS A 51 -1.86 -7.07 -11.41
CA HIS A 51 -0.84 -6.79 -10.41
C HIS A 51 0.56 -7.03 -10.98
N LEU A 52 1.51 -6.20 -10.59
CA LEU A 52 2.91 -6.31 -11.02
C LEU A 52 3.65 -7.37 -10.21
N MET A 53 3.31 -7.52 -8.95
CA MET A 53 3.89 -8.51 -8.06
C MET A 53 2.89 -8.94 -7.01
N THR A 54 3.24 -10.02 -6.31
CA THR A 54 2.46 -10.55 -5.19
C THR A 54 3.38 -10.69 -3.99
N ILE A 55 2.94 -10.25 -2.82
CA ILE A 55 3.70 -10.37 -1.58
C ILE A 55 3.02 -11.31 -0.58
N PRO A 56 3.78 -12.16 0.12
CA PRO A 56 3.27 -12.99 1.19
C PRO A 56 3.16 -12.16 2.49
N VAL A 57 2.00 -12.16 3.14
CA VAL A 57 1.80 -11.46 4.41
C VAL A 57 1.09 -12.34 5.44
N VAL A 58 1.40 -12.14 6.72
CA VAL A 58 0.78 -12.81 7.87
C VAL A 58 0.66 -11.82 9.01
N ASN A 59 -0.55 -11.55 9.49
CA ASN A 59 -0.81 -10.57 10.55
C ASN A 59 -0.32 -9.15 10.23
N GLN A 60 -0.29 -8.78 8.98
CA GLN A 60 0.18 -7.47 8.52
C GLN A 60 -0.88 -6.78 7.69
N SER A 61 -0.76 -5.47 7.59
CA SER A 61 -1.52 -4.65 6.68
C SER A 61 -0.74 -4.35 5.40
N VAL A 62 -1.47 -4.11 4.33
CA VAL A 62 -0.96 -3.63 3.05
C VAL A 62 -1.85 -2.46 2.63
N VAL A 63 -1.29 -1.27 2.64
CA VAL A 63 -2.02 -0.02 2.35
C VAL A 63 -1.35 0.66 1.18
N THR A 64 -2.12 1.00 0.16
CA THR A 64 -1.63 1.66 -1.05
C THR A 64 -2.32 3.00 -1.26
N SER A 65 -1.51 4.04 -1.46
CA SER A 65 -1.93 5.32 -2.04
C SER A 65 -1.46 5.38 -3.49
N GLY A 66 -2.35 5.80 -4.39
CA GLY A 66 -2.04 5.88 -5.82
C GLY A 66 -2.78 7.00 -6.52
N ILE A 67 -2.15 7.64 -7.51
CA ILE A 67 -2.72 8.76 -8.28
C ILE A 67 -3.83 8.29 -9.23
N TYR A 68 -3.87 7.02 -9.58
CA TYR A 68 -4.82 6.41 -10.52
C TYR A 68 -6.17 6.03 -9.87
N GLU A 69 -6.24 5.98 -8.54
CA GLU A 69 -7.45 5.52 -7.81
C GLU A 69 -8.61 6.51 -7.92
N ARG A 70 -8.32 7.79 -7.70
CA ARG A 70 -9.31 8.88 -7.77
C ARG A 70 -8.65 10.07 -8.44
N HIS A 71 -8.99 10.33 -9.68
CA HIS A 71 -8.50 11.47 -10.45
C HIS A 71 -9.60 12.07 -11.31
N LEU A 72 -9.40 13.31 -11.71
CA LEU A 72 -10.23 14.04 -12.63
C LEU A 72 -9.36 14.54 -13.78
N THR A 73 -9.74 14.24 -15.01
CA THR A 73 -9.03 14.73 -16.19
C THR A 73 -9.73 15.98 -16.74
N ILE A 74 -9.01 17.11 -16.79
CA ILE A 74 -9.51 18.36 -17.38
C ILE A 74 -8.48 18.82 -18.43
N ASP A 75 -8.94 19.06 -19.65
CA ASP A 75 -8.11 19.52 -20.78
C ASP A 75 -6.84 18.66 -20.99
N GLY A 76 -6.96 17.35 -20.79
CA GLY A 76 -5.86 16.39 -20.93
C GLY A 76 -4.86 16.36 -19.77
N LYS A 77 -5.11 17.08 -18.68
CA LYS A 77 -4.32 17.07 -17.45
C LYS A 77 -5.07 16.32 -16.34
N ASP A 78 -4.38 15.38 -15.71
CA ASP A 78 -4.91 14.62 -14.59
C ASP A 78 -4.67 15.31 -13.26
N TYR A 79 -5.74 15.39 -12.46
CA TYR A 79 -5.74 15.93 -11.10
C TYR A 79 -6.16 14.82 -10.14
N HIS A 80 -5.21 14.27 -9.40
CA HIS A 80 -5.49 13.25 -8.40
C HIS A 80 -5.89 13.86 -7.05
N HIS A 81 -6.40 13.03 -6.15
CA HIS A 81 -7.01 13.45 -4.89
C HIS A 81 -6.01 13.68 -3.73
N ILE A 82 -4.73 13.50 -3.94
CA ILE A 82 -3.69 13.73 -2.93
C ILE A 82 -3.18 15.16 -3.12
N PHE A 83 -3.56 16.05 -2.18
CA PHE A 83 -3.30 17.48 -2.31
C PHE A 83 -2.13 17.95 -1.46
N ASP A 84 -1.39 18.88 -2.00
CA ASP A 84 -0.46 19.71 -1.24
C ASP A 84 -1.26 20.71 -0.38
N SER A 85 -1.06 20.64 0.94
CA SER A 85 -1.77 21.47 1.92
C SER A 85 -1.45 22.96 1.83
N GLN A 86 -0.35 23.35 1.19
CA GLN A 86 0.06 24.76 1.03
C GLN A 86 -0.57 25.37 -0.20
N THR A 87 -0.63 24.62 -1.31
CA THR A 87 -1.11 25.13 -2.59
C THR A 87 -2.56 24.80 -2.87
N GLY A 88 -3.10 23.75 -2.27
CA GLY A 88 -4.44 23.22 -2.54
C GLY A 88 -4.56 22.51 -3.89
N TYR A 89 -3.45 22.30 -4.60
CA TYR A 89 -3.40 21.52 -5.83
C TYR A 89 -2.88 20.11 -5.58
N PRO A 90 -3.12 19.15 -6.50
CA PRO A 90 -2.50 17.83 -6.42
C PRO A 90 -0.99 17.92 -6.27
N ILE A 91 -0.45 17.14 -5.36
CA ILE A 91 1.00 17.12 -5.08
C ILE A 91 1.76 16.65 -6.33
N GLU A 92 2.85 17.34 -6.67
CA GLU A 92 3.73 16.88 -7.73
C GLU A 92 4.62 15.75 -7.20
N THR A 93 4.57 14.59 -7.86
CA THR A 93 5.31 13.38 -7.46
C THR A 93 5.75 12.60 -8.68
N GLU A 94 6.86 11.88 -8.54
CA GLU A 94 7.33 10.89 -9.52
C GLU A 94 6.55 9.57 -9.41
N LEU A 95 5.86 9.35 -8.27
CA LEU A 95 5.17 8.09 -7.98
C LEU A 95 3.81 7.98 -8.69
N ALA A 96 3.53 6.79 -9.19
CA ALA A 96 2.18 6.33 -9.51
C ALA A 96 1.51 5.74 -8.27
N SER A 97 2.26 4.96 -7.46
CA SER A 97 1.77 4.42 -6.18
C SER A 97 2.87 4.22 -5.15
N LEU A 98 2.44 4.28 -3.89
CA LEU A 98 3.23 3.92 -2.71
C LEU A 98 2.41 2.94 -1.88
N THR A 99 2.95 1.75 -1.67
CA THR A 99 2.39 0.73 -0.78
C THR A 99 3.24 0.62 0.47
N ILE A 100 2.60 0.64 1.63
CA ILE A 100 3.24 0.39 2.93
C ILE A 100 2.72 -0.94 3.47
N ILE A 101 3.65 -1.77 3.92
CA ILE A 101 3.39 -2.98 4.68
C ILE A 101 3.75 -2.70 6.13
N SER A 102 2.85 -3.00 7.06
CA SER A 102 3.01 -2.69 8.49
C SER A 102 2.18 -3.62 9.38
N ASP A 103 2.50 -3.69 10.66
CA ASP A 103 1.73 -4.51 11.61
C ASP A 103 0.35 -3.91 11.91
N LYS A 104 0.22 -2.58 11.81
CA LYS A 104 -1.03 -1.86 12.03
C LYS A 104 -1.44 -1.11 10.77
N SER A 105 -2.69 -1.27 10.37
CA SER A 105 -3.23 -0.58 9.20
C SER A 105 -3.16 0.95 9.31
N VAL A 106 -3.29 1.51 10.50
CA VAL A 106 -3.17 2.95 10.73
C VAL A 106 -1.77 3.48 10.38
N ASP A 107 -0.72 2.70 10.62
CA ASP A 107 0.65 3.09 10.28
C ASP A 107 0.82 3.12 8.75
N GLY A 108 0.23 2.16 8.04
CA GLY A 108 0.18 2.17 6.58
C GLY A 108 -0.49 3.43 6.02
N GLU A 109 -1.64 3.83 6.54
CA GLU A 109 -2.36 5.06 6.15
C GLU A 109 -1.54 6.33 6.42
N ILE A 110 -0.90 6.41 7.59
CA ILE A 110 -0.06 7.55 7.96
C ILE A 110 1.13 7.67 7.02
N TRP A 111 1.86 6.59 6.81
CA TRP A 111 3.10 6.62 6.05
C TRP A 111 2.87 6.75 4.55
N THR A 112 1.84 6.13 3.96
CA THR A 112 1.50 6.36 2.55
C THR A 112 1.14 7.83 2.30
N THR A 113 0.38 8.45 3.19
CA THR A 113 -0.03 9.86 3.05
C THR A 113 1.15 10.81 3.26
N ARG A 114 1.97 10.57 4.30
CA ARG A 114 3.07 11.45 4.66
C ARG A 114 4.19 11.46 3.61
N LEU A 115 4.52 10.31 3.04
CA LEU A 115 5.69 10.15 2.18
C LEU A 115 5.38 10.36 0.69
N PHE A 116 4.11 10.36 0.28
CA PHE A 116 3.72 10.31 -1.14
C PHE A 116 4.32 11.42 -2.01
N GLY A 117 4.57 12.60 -1.45
CA GLY A 117 5.16 13.74 -2.16
C GLY A 117 6.68 13.77 -2.19
N GLU A 118 7.33 12.81 -1.54
CA GLU A 118 8.79 12.78 -1.47
C GLU A 118 9.39 12.01 -2.66
N ARG A 119 10.69 12.20 -2.88
CA ARG A 119 11.44 11.45 -3.90
C ARG A 119 11.58 9.98 -3.49
N PRO A 120 11.53 9.02 -4.44
CA PRO A 120 11.64 7.59 -4.14
C PRO A 120 12.82 7.21 -3.24
N ALA A 121 14.01 7.76 -3.51
CA ALA A 121 15.20 7.49 -2.69
C ALA A 121 15.07 8.00 -1.24
N SER A 122 14.40 9.15 -1.04
CA SER A 122 14.12 9.70 0.30
C SER A 122 13.13 8.80 1.06
N ILE A 123 12.10 8.33 0.37
CA ILE A 123 11.10 7.42 0.96
C ILE A 123 11.76 6.14 1.44
N LEU A 124 12.53 5.48 0.59
CA LEU A 124 13.23 4.24 0.94
C LEU A 124 14.19 4.45 2.11
N TRP A 125 14.98 5.52 2.09
CA TRP A 125 15.91 5.84 3.18
C TRP A 125 15.18 6.03 4.53
N GLN A 126 14.03 6.71 4.53
CA GLN A 126 13.22 6.89 5.75
C GLN A 126 12.63 5.56 6.21
N VAL A 127 12.04 4.79 5.30
CA VAL A 127 11.41 3.50 5.63
C VAL A 127 12.42 2.52 6.21
N GLU A 128 13.65 2.44 5.68
CA GLU A 128 14.71 1.58 6.23
C GLU A 128 15.07 1.90 7.69
N SER A 129 14.73 3.09 8.18
CA SER A 129 14.94 3.48 9.58
C SER A 129 13.75 3.19 10.50
N LEU A 130 12.62 2.73 9.95
CA LEU A 130 11.39 2.48 10.67
C LEU A 130 11.22 0.99 10.98
N GLU A 131 11.07 0.66 12.25
CA GLU A 131 10.84 -0.72 12.67
C GLU A 131 9.44 -1.20 12.24
N GLY A 132 9.36 -2.35 11.59
CA GLY A 132 8.10 -3.00 11.20
C GLY A 132 7.36 -2.30 10.05
N ILE A 133 8.04 -1.41 9.30
CA ILE A 133 7.48 -0.72 8.13
C ILE A 133 8.32 -1.10 6.90
N GLU A 134 7.65 -1.56 5.87
CA GLU A 134 8.25 -1.81 4.55
C GLU A 134 7.49 -1.04 3.48
N ALA A 135 8.16 -0.73 2.38
CA ALA A 135 7.56 0.01 1.29
C ALA A 135 7.81 -0.63 -0.09
N ILE A 136 6.81 -0.48 -0.96
CA ILE A 136 6.92 -0.77 -2.40
C ILE A 136 6.46 0.49 -3.14
N LEU A 137 7.30 0.98 -4.03
CA LEU A 137 7.09 2.17 -4.84
C LEU A 137 6.97 1.77 -6.30
N ILE A 138 6.02 2.37 -7.00
CA ILE A 138 5.91 2.27 -8.46
C ILE A 138 5.91 3.70 -8.99
N ASP A 139 6.84 4.02 -9.87
CA ASP A 139 6.89 5.33 -10.52
C ASP A 139 5.91 5.43 -11.70
N LYS A 140 5.82 6.59 -12.31
CA LYS A 140 4.92 6.86 -13.46
C LYS A 140 5.33 6.14 -14.74
N GLU A 141 6.58 5.69 -14.81
CA GLU A 141 7.14 4.88 -15.89
C GLU A 141 6.94 3.37 -15.66
N GLY A 142 6.43 2.97 -14.48
CA GLY A 142 6.18 1.59 -14.10
C GLY A 142 7.36 0.87 -13.48
N HIS A 143 8.44 1.58 -13.11
CA HIS A 143 9.57 0.96 -12.41
C HIS A 143 9.23 0.71 -10.95
N LEU A 144 9.63 -0.47 -10.48
CA LEU A 144 9.48 -0.91 -9.10
C LEU A 144 10.73 -0.60 -8.29
N SER A 145 10.53 -0.04 -7.09
CA SER A 145 11.54 0.09 -6.04
C SER A 145 10.93 -0.35 -4.72
N TYR A 146 11.71 -0.93 -3.82
CA TYR A 146 11.20 -1.43 -2.54
C TYR A 146 12.28 -1.41 -1.46
N SER A 147 11.84 -1.42 -0.20
CA SER A 147 12.72 -1.54 0.96
C SER A 147 13.28 -2.94 1.13
N SER A 148 14.36 -3.08 1.89
CA SER A 148 15.17 -4.30 1.98
C SER A 148 14.43 -5.51 2.57
N GLY A 149 13.38 -5.28 3.37
CA GLY A 149 12.56 -6.35 3.97
C GLY A 149 11.50 -6.94 3.04
N ILE A 150 11.32 -6.39 1.84
CA ILE A 150 10.39 -6.99 0.86
C ILE A 150 11.01 -8.23 0.22
N PRO A 151 10.36 -9.41 0.30
CA PRO A 151 10.88 -10.62 -0.34
C PRO A 151 10.97 -10.44 -1.85
N THR A 152 12.17 -10.49 -2.39
CA THR A 152 12.40 -10.61 -3.84
C THR A 152 12.11 -12.05 -4.26
N LEU A 153 11.23 -12.22 -5.24
CA LEU A 153 11.00 -13.53 -5.88
C LEU A 153 12.12 -13.89 -6.84
#